data_819ac3f0e65121f6a69abe96ddddce37
#
_entry.id   819ac3f0e65121f6a69abe96ddddce37
#
_cell.length_a   1.000
_cell.length_b   1.000
_cell.length_c   1.000
_cell.angle_alpha   90.00
_cell.angle_beta   90.00
_cell.angle_gamma   90.00
#
_symmetry.space_group_name_H-M   'P 1'
#
loop_
_entity.id
_entity.type
_entity.pdbx_description
1 polymer ?
#
loop_
_entity_poly.entity_id
_entity_poly.type
_entity_poly.pdbx_seq_one_letter_code
_entity_poly.pdbx_strand_id
1 'polypeptide(L)'
;TQRHLSQMGANVSAVLQDPAGRWTCYVQDPNGNYFQIVEGRSWFTSSKHPSKCGGVAGAVIGVSDMLKSLRFYQDLLGYEQLVYDEAQVFTDFDFLPRGREVFRRVLLSHSKVRGGYFAQLLGITEIELVELSSQTGAKKIFENRFWGDWGFIHLCFDVQGMNALKERCAEFGAAFTVDSDN
;
A
#
# COMPACT_ATOMS: atom_id res chain seq x y z
N THR A 1 -0.29 -1.20 19.97
CA THR A 1 0.87 -0.84 19.10
C THR A 1 1.20 0.63 19.23
N GLN A 2 0.31 1.59 18.94
CA GLN A 2 0.56 3.05 18.96
C GLN A 2 1.16 3.52 20.30
N ARG A 3 0.53 3.21 21.43
CA ARG A 3 1.04 3.55 22.78
C ARG A 3 2.46 3.04 23.02
N HIS A 4 2.75 1.83 22.60
CA HIS A 4 4.08 1.23 22.75
C HIS A 4 5.12 1.99 21.92
N LEU A 5 4.82 2.30 20.66
CA LEU A 5 5.71 3.09 19.79
C LEU A 5 5.96 4.49 20.36
N SER A 6 4.92 5.16 20.85
CA SER A 6 5.04 6.46 21.50
C SER A 6 5.94 6.41 22.76
N GLN A 7 5.81 5.37 23.58
CA GLN A 7 6.67 5.18 24.76
C GLN A 7 8.14 4.93 24.40
N MET A 8 8.39 4.36 23.22
CA MET A 8 9.75 4.18 22.68
C MET A 8 10.31 5.46 22.02
N GLY A 9 9.56 6.56 22.03
CA GLY A 9 9.99 7.82 21.42
C GLY A 9 9.82 7.89 19.90
N ALA A 10 9.08 6.96 19.28
CA ALA A 10 8.81 7.01 17.86
C ALA A 10 7.88 8.19 17.52
N ASN A 11 8.10 8.81 16.35
CA ASN A 11 7.21 9.82 15.80
C ASN A 11 5.96 9.13 15.25
N VAL A 12 4.85 9.22 16.00
CA VAL A 12 3.62 8.48 15.70
C VAL A 12 2.39 9.38 15.83
N SER A 13 1.45 9.23 14.89
CA SER A 13 0.19 9.98 14.89
C SER A 13 -0.78 9.55 16.00
N ALA A 14 -1.84 10.32 16.19
CA ALA A 14 -3.04 9.84 16.88
C ALA A 14 -3.61 8.60 16.17
N VAL A 15 -4.38 7.81 16.91
CA VAL A 15 -5.18 6.73 16.34
C VAL A 15 -6.49 7.30 15.85
N LEU A 16 -6.77 7.16 14.56
CA LEU A 16 -7.96 7.68 13.88
C LEU A 16 -8.59 6.55 13.07
N GLN A 17 -9.74 6.80 12.47
CA GLN A 17 -10.35 5.84 11.56
C GLN A 17 -10.04 6.20 10.10
N ASP A 18 -9.70 5.18 9.31
CA ASP A 18 -9.61 5.29 7.86
C ASP A 18 -11.04 5.34 7.24
N PRO A 19 -11.17 5.58 5.92
CA PRO A 19 -12.49 5.61 5.27
C PRO A 19 -13.28 4.31 5.38
N ALA A 20 -12.63 3.16 5.60
CA ALA A 20 -13.29 1.90 5.88
C ALA A 20 -13.73 1.74 7.35
N GLY A 21 -13.52 2.74 8.19
CA GLY A 21 -13.84 2.73 9.62
C GLY A 21 -12.86 1.89 10.47
N ARG A 22 -11.71 1.49 9.94
CA ARG A 22 -10.70 0.74 10.67
C ARG A 22 -9.79 1.68 11.45
N TRP A 23 -9.43 1.30 12.65
CA TRP A 23 -8.47 2.06 13.44
C TRP A 23 -7.08 2.01 12.81
N THR A 24 -6.50 3.18 12.60
CA THR A 24 -5.19 3.34 11.97
C THR A 24 -4.35 4.40 12.66
N CYS A 25 -3.05 4.29 12.55
CA CYS A 25 -2.11 5.36 12.87
C CYS A 25 -0.91 5.30 11.94
N TYR A 26 -0.22 6.42 11.80
CA TYR A 26 1.01 6.52 11.02
C TYR A 26 2.22 6.62 11.95
N VAL A 27 3.30 6.01 11.54
CA VAL A 27 4.59 6.16 12.19
C VAL A 27 5.64 6.55 11.15
N GLN A 28 6.49 7.50 11.50
CA GLN A 28 7.62 7.90 10.68
C GLN A 28 8.89 7.30 11.26
N ASP A 29 9.68 6.64 10.40
CA ASP A 29 10.99 6.16 10.79
C ASP A 29 12.05 7.29 10.81
N PRO A 30 13.26 7.06 11.35
CA PRO A 30 14.33 8.06 11.36
C PRO A 30 14.78 8.54 9.98
N ASN A 31 14.48 7.78 8.93
CA ASN A 31 14.85 8.10 7.54
C ASN A 31 13.74 8.89 6.81
N GLY A 32 12.62 9.17 7.49
CA GLY A 32 11.49 9.91 6.93
C GLY A 32 10.46 9.05 6.19
N ASN A 33 10.56 7.71 6.23
CA ASN A 33 9.55 6.84 5.64
C ASN A 33 8.33 6.76 6.54
N TYR A 34 7.14 6.67 5.92
CA TYR A 34 5.87 6.54 6.63
C TYR A 34 5.35 5.13 6.53
N PHE A 35 4.93 4.60 7.68
CA PHE A 35 4.26 3.31 7.80
C PHE A 35 2.86 3.54 8.35
N GLN A 36 1.86 3.04 7.66
CA GLN A 36 0.50 2.97 8.17
C GLN A 36 0.33 1.69 8.98
N ILE A 37 -0.14 1.80 10.19
CA ILE A 37 -0.49 0.67 11.05
C ILE A 37 -2.01 0.59 11.10
N VAL A 38 -2.57 -0.47 10.56
CA VAL A 38 -4.01 -0.69 10.45
C VAL A 38 -4.45 -1.79 11.40
N GLU A 39 -5.61 -1.63 12.00
CA GLU A 39 -6.25 -2.67 12.79
C GLU A 39 -6.51 -3.91 11.92
N GLY A 40 -5.92 -5.03 12.29
CA GLY A 40 -6.11 -6.31 11.61
C GLY A 40 -6.76 -7.33 12.53
N ARG A 41 -7.67 -8.13 11.98
CA ARG A 41 -8.39 -9.17 12.70
C ARG A 41 -7.93 -10.59 12.40
N SER A 42 -7.27 -10.81 11.28
CA SER A 42 -6.80 -12.12 10.82
C SER A 42 -5.30 -12.11 10.67
N TRP A 43 -4.61 -12.31 11.77
CA TRP A 43 -3.17 -12.33 11.79
C TRP A 43 -2.63 -13.73 12.00
N PHE A 44 -1.55 -14.02 11.29
CA PHE A 44 -0.68 -15.14 11.58
C PHE A 44 0.14 -14.84 12.84
N THR A 45 -0.52 -14.87 14.01
CA THR A 45 0.12 -14.66 15.31
C THR A 45 -0.06 -15.87 16.20
N SER A 46 0.98 -16.18 16.97
CA SER A 46 0.89 -17.19 18.02
C SER A 46 0.42 -16.55 19.32
N SER A 47 -0.57 -17.12 19.98
CA SER A 47 -0.98 -16.69 21.33
C SER A 47 0.15 -16.85 22.38
N LYS A 48 1.13 -17.73 22.12
CA LYS A 48 2.31 -17.93 22.98
C LYS A 48 3.35 -16.84 22.83
N HIS A 49 3.39 -16.18 21.68
CA HIS A 49 4.36 -15.11 21.38
C HIS A 49 3.63 -13.95 20.68
N PRO A 50 2.84 -13.18 21.42
CA PRO A 50 2.07 -12.09 20.85
C PRO A 50 3.01 -10.98 20.34
N SER A 51 2.98 -10.72 19.05
CA SER A 51 3.64 -9.57 18.45
C SER A 51 2.80 -8.30 18.62
N LYS A 52 3.46 -7.14 18.73
CA LYS A 52 2.78 -5.84 18.77
C LYS A 52 2.32 -5.38 17.40
N CYS A 53 2.97 -5.88 16.34
CA CYS A 53 2.59 -5.66 14.95
C CYS A 53 2.58 -7.00 14.23
N GLY A 54 1.73 -7.10 13.24
CA GLY A 54 1.72 -8.20 12.29
C GLY A 54 2.71 -7.99 11.14
N GLY A 55 2.50 -8.69 10.02
CA GLY A 55 3.26 -8.51 8.78
C GLY A 55 2.74 -7.35 7.93
N VAL A 56 3.16 -7.33 6.69
CA VAL A 56 2.75 -6.32 5.71
C VAL A 56 1.30 -6.60 5.28
N ALA A 57 0.41 -5.63 5.48
CA ALA A 57 -0.99 -5.72 5.06
C ALA A 57 -1.16 -5.27 3.60
N GLY A 58 -0.34 -4.35 3.12
CA GLY A 58 -0.45 -3.80 1.79
C GLY A 58 0.50 -2.64 1.56
N ALA A 59 0.19 -1.84 0.55
CA ALA A 59 0.94 -0.64 0.23
C ALA A 59 0.02 0.53 -0.10
N VAL A 60 0.46 1.74 0.27
CA VAL A 60 -0.16 3.00 -0.13
C VAL A 60 0.70 3.61 -1.24
N ILE A 61 0.10 3.91 -2.37
CA ILE A 61 0.78 4.34 -3.58
C ILE A 61 0.22 5.68 -4.04
N GLY A 62 1.07 6.71 -4.04
CA GLY A 62 0.76 8.00 -4.66
C GLY A 62 0.70 7.87 -6.19
N VAL A 63 -0.39 8.30 -6.79
CA VAL A 63 -0.61 8.24 -8.23
C VAL A 63 -0.96 9.61 -8.81
N SER A 64 -0.63 9.82 -10.07
CA SER A 64 -0.96 11.06 -10.81
C SER A 64 -2.17 10.90 -11.73
N ASP A 65 -2.64 9.68 -11.95
CA ASP A 65 -3.79 9.33 -12.78
C ASP A 65 -4.50 8.12 -12.16
N MET A 66 -5.54 8.41 -11.40
CA MET A 66 -6.30 7.39 -10.68
C MET A 66 -6.94 6.38 -11.62
N LEU A 67 -7.50 6.82 -12.76
CA LEU A 67 -8.19 5.91 -13.67
C LEU A 67 -7.24 4.92 -14.33
N LYS A 68 -6.07 5.40 -14.75
CA LYS A 68 -5.02 4.55 -15.32
C LYS A 68 -4.49 3.55 -14.27
N SER A 69 -4.32 4.01 -13.04
CA SER A 69 -3.84 3.17 -11.95
C SER A 69 -4.87 2.12 -11.57
N LEU A 70 -6.14 2.46 -11.48
CA LEU A 70 -7.23 1.51 -11.22
C LEU A 70 -7.25 0.38 -12.26
N ARG A 71 -7.19 0.72 -13.55
CA ARG A 71 -7.11 -0.29 -14.61
C ARG A 71 -5.90 -1.22 -14.41
N PHE A 72 -4.74 -0.68 -14.06
CA PHE A 72 -3.55 -1.48 -13.84
C PHE A 72 -3.72 -2.46 -12.67
N TYR A 73 -4.14 -1.99 -11.51
CA TYR A 73 -4.24 -2.83 -10.32
C TYR A 73 -5.45 -3.77 -10.36
N GLN A 74 -6.58 -3.34 -10.89
CA GLN A 74 -7.79 -4.16 -10.97
C GLN A 74 -7.73 -5.15 -12.14
N ASP A 75 -7.53 -4.66 -13.37
CA ASP A 75 -7.69 -5.48 -14.57
C ASP A 75 -6.45 -6.36 -14.81
N LEU A 76 -5.24 -5.84 -14.54
CA LEU A 76 -4.01 -6.58 -14.78
C LEU A 76 -3.59 -7.42 -13.57
N LEU A 77 -3.56 -6.84 -12.37
CA LEU A 77 -3.06 -7.51 -11.17
C LEU A 77 -4.16 -8.19 -10.32
N GLY A 78 -5.44 -7.95 -10.65
CA GLY A 78 -6.58 -8.66 -10.07
C GLY A 78 -6.93 -8.22 -8.65
N TYR A 79 -6.72 -6.95 -8.30
CA TYR A 79 -7.25 -6.32 -7.08
C TYR A 79 -8.68 -5.81 -7.34
N GLU A 80 -9.58 -6.74 -7.64
CA GLU A 80 -10.89 -6.45 -8.22
C GLU A 80 -11.93 -5.93 -7.22
N GLN A 81 -11.69 -6.11 -5.92
CA GLN A 81 -12.63 -5.66 -4.90
C GLN A 81 -12.36 -4.22 -4.49
N LEU A 82 -13.29 -3.33 -4.80
CA LEU A 82 -13.30 -1.97 -4.29
C LEU A 82 -13.81 -1.95 -2.84
N VAL A 83 -12.99 -1.47 -1.91
CA VAL A 83 -13.35 -1.30 -0.51
C VAL A 83 -13.93 0.09 -0.27
N TYR A 84 -13.25 1.13 -0.77
CA TYR A 84 -13.75 2.51 -0.82
C TYR A 84 -13.13 3.30 -1.97
N ASP A 85 -13.83 4.35 -2.38
CA ASP A 85 -13.39 5.39 -3.32
C ASP A 85 -13.97 6.72 -2.87
N GLU A 86 -13.15 7.55 -2.23
CA GLU A 86 -13.57 8.81 -1.63
C GLU A 86 -12.62 9.95 -1.98
N ALA A 87 -13.17 11.16 -2.12
CA ALA A 87 -12.39 12.36 -2.38
C ALA A 87 -12.77 13.47 -1.39
N GLN A 88 -11.85 13.76 -0.47
CA GLN A 88 -12.05 14.78 0.57
C GLN A 88 -10.72 15.13 1.28
N VAL A 89 -10.79 15.96 2.30
CA VAL A 89 -9.73 16.11 3.30
C VAL A 89 -9.92 15.00 4.33
N PHE A 90 -8.88 14.22 4.57
CA PHE A 90 -8.92 13.07 5.49
C PHE A 90 -8.19 13.41 6.79
N THR A 91 -8.87 13.31 7.92
CA THR A 91 -8.27 13.61 9.23
C THR A 91 -7.17 12.64 9.64
N ASP A 92 -7.23 11.39 9.19
CA ASP A 92 -6.18 10.39 9.41
C ASP A 92 -4.89 10.73 8.65
N PHE A 93 -4.94 11.62 7.64
CA PHE A 93 -3.78 12.11 6.89
C PHE A 93 -3.10 13.33 7.51
N ASP A 94 -3.65 13.96 8.54
CA ASP A 94 -3.09 15.18 9.15
C ASP A 94 -1.61 15.07 9.56
N PHE A 95 -1.16 13.87 9.87
CA PHE A 95 0.23 13.56 10.21
C PHE A 95 1.16 13.50 8.99
N LEU A 96 0.61 13.28 7.81
CA LEU A 96 1.37 13.12 6.57
C LEU A 96 1.71 14.47 5.93
N PRO A 97 2.78 14.56 5.15
CA PRO A 97 3.04 15.75 4.34
C PRO A 97 1.84 16.10 3.46
N ARG A 98 1.42 17.36 3.52
CA ARG A 98 0.25 17.86 2.79
C ARG A 98 -1.10 17.21 3.20
N GLY A 99 -1.15 16.48 4.30
CA GLY A 99 -2.31 15.69 4.71
C GLY A 99 -3.63 16.47 4.90
N ARG A 100 -3.58 17.81 4.91
CA ARG A 100 -4.76 18.69 4.99
C ARG A 100 -5.30 19.14 3.63
N GLU A 101 -4.74 18.63 2.55
CA GLU A 101 -5.27 18.88 1.20
C GLU A 101 -6.32 17.83 0.82
N VAL A 102 -7.03 18.11 -0.26
CA VAL A 102 -8.02 17.16 -0.79
C VAL A 102 -7.28 16.06 -1.55
N PHE A 103 -7.49 14.82 -1.13
CA PHE A 103 -7.03 13.62 -1.80
C PHE A 103 -8.22 12.81 -2.29
N ARG A 104 -8.06 12.09 -3.40
CA ARG A 104 -8.86 10.93 -3.72
C ARG A 104 -8.12 9.69 -3.26
N ARG A 105 -8.79 8.86 -2.47
CA ARG A 105 -8.27 7.61 -1.92
C ARG A 105 -9.13 6.46 -2.38
N VAL A 106 -8.49 5.45 -2.93
CA VAL A 106 -9.16 4.22 -3.39
C VAL A 106 -8.45 3.03 -2.80
N LEU A 107 -9.16 2.24 -2.00
CA LEU A 107 -8.64 1.01 -1.42
C LEU A 107 -9.15 -0.19 -2.21
N LEU A 108 -8.21 -0.98 -2.70
CA LEU A 108 -8.45 -2.20 -3.46
C LEU A 108 -8.01 -3.43 -2.67
N SER A 109 -8.74 -4.51 -2.83
CA SER A 109 -8.48 -5.80 -2.21
C SER A 109 -8.80 -6.94 -3.19
N HIS A 110 -8.74 -8.17 -2.72
CA HIS A 110 -9.19 -9.35 -3.46
C HIS A 110 -10.49 -9.88 -2.87
N SER A 111 -11.45 -10.23 -3.73
CA SER A 111 -12.72 -10.83 -3.30
C SER A 111 -12.57 -12.28 -2.85
N LYS A 112 -11.51 -12.96 -3.28
CA LYS A 112 -11.26 -14.38 -2.99
C LYS A 112 -10.00 -14.55 -2.14
N VAL A 113 -10.08 -15.48 -1.18
CA VAL A 113 -8.89 -15.90 -0.43
C VAL A 113 -7.88 -16.49 -1.42
N ARG A 114 -6.68 -15.98 -1.43
CA ARG A 114 -5.60 -16.50 -2.26
C ARG A 114 -5.06 -17.80 -1.68
N GLY A 115 -4.82 -18.77 -2.55
CA GLY A 115 -4.18 -20.03 -2.24
C GLY A 115 -2.71 -20.02 -2.68
N GLY A 116 -1.90 -20.83 -2.04
CA GLY A 116 -0.47 -20.98 -2.36
C GLY A 116 0.35 -21.22 -1.10
N TYR A 117 1.61 -21.58 -1.27
CA TYR A 117 2.48 -21.96 -0.14
C TYR A 117 2.69 -20.81 0.86
N PHE A 118 2.68 -19.57 0.41
CA PHE A 118 2.88 -18.38 1.25
C PHE A 118 1.58 -17.63 1.56
N ALA A 119 0.43 -18.09 1.07
CA ALA A 119 -0.84 -17.38 1.25
C ALA A 119 -1.20 -17.15 2.72
N GLN A 120 -0.89 -18.10 3.61
CA GLN A 120 -1.14 -17.94 5.05
C GLN A 120 -0.17 -16.94 5.72
N LEU A 121 1.05 -16.84 5.21
CA LEU A 121 2.06 -15.93 5.73
C LEU A 121 1.83 -14.49 5.26
N LEU A 122 1.48 -14.32 3.99
CA LEU A 122 1.26 -13.01 3.39
C LEU A 122 -0.16 -12.47 3.67
N GLY A 123 -1.12 -13.38 3.90
CA GLY A 123 -2.51 -13.02 4.17
C GLY A 123 -3.21 -12.34 3.00
N ILE A 124 -4.28 -11.60 3.32
CA ILE A 124 -4.96 -10.73 2.37
C ILE A 124 -4.15 -9.44 2.28
N THR A 125 -3.72 -9.10 1.06
CA THR A 125 -3.00 -7.85 0.78
C THR A 125 -3.95 -6.84 0.15
N GLU A 126 -3.70 -5.57 0.45
CA GLU A 126 -4.48 -4.43 -0.03
C GLU A 126 -3.57 -3.43 -0.74
N ILE A 127 -4.10 -2.74 -1.72
CA ILE A 127 -3.44 -1.60 -2.38
C ILE A 127 -4.33 -0.38 -2.19
N GLU A 128 -3.79 0.64 -1.55
CA GLU A 128 -4.44 1.94 -1.48
C GLU A 128 -3.79 2.89 -2.49
N LEU A 129 -4.59 3.40 -3.42
CA LEU A 129 -4.18 4.42 -4.37
C LEU A 129 -4.56 5.79 -3.84
N VAL A 130 -3.61 6.73 -3.87
CA VAL A 130 -3.81 8.09 -3.34
C VAL A 130 -3.44 9.10 -4.41
N GLU A 131 -4.42 9.91 -4.83
CA GLU A 131 -4.22 10.99 -5.80
C GLU A 131 -4.46 12.33 -5.12
N LEU A 132 -3.49 13.23 -5.25
CA LEU A 132 -3.65 14.61 -4.79
C LEU A 132 -4.49 15.39 -5.79
N SER A 133 -5.65 15.90 -5.39
CA SER A 133 -6.61 16.56 -6.30
C SER A 133 -6.04 17.78 -6.99
N SER A 134 -5.19 18.56 -6.34
CA SER A 134 -4.55 19.74 -6.95
C SER A 134 -3.44 19.40 -7.93
N GLN A 135 -2.81 18.23 -7.77
CA GLN A 135 -1.58 17.78 -8.44
C GLN A 135 -0.41 18.79 -8.45
N THR A 136 -0.63 19.98 -7.89
CA THR A 136 0.38 21.05 -7.83
C THR A 136 1.49 20.67 -6.86
N GLY A 137 2.72 20.62 -7.35
CA GLY A 137 3.90 20.28 -6.54
C GLY A 137 3.98 18.82 -6.11
N ALA A 138 3.19 17.93 -6.70
CA ALA A 138 3.36 16.49 -6.54
C ALA A 138 4.74 16.08 -7.09
N LYS A 139 5.47 15.29 -6.31
CA LYS A 139 6.80 14.80 -6.69
C LYS A 139 6.71 13.36 -7.16
N LYS A 140 7.37 13.05 -8.26
CA LYS A 140 7.62 11.68 -8.70
C LYS A 140 8.76 11.12 -7.85
N ILE A 141 8.45 10.38 -6.79
CA ILE A 141 9.45 9.95 -5.79
C ILE A 141 10.52 9.01 -6.36
N PHE A 142 10.25 8.36 -7.50
CA PHE A 142 11.21 7.47 -8.17
C PHE A 142 12.03 8.16 -9.26
N GLU A 143 11.73 9.43 -9.57
CA GLU A 143 12.47 10.18 -10.59
C GLU A 143 13.90 10.47 -10.13
N ASN A 144 14.90 10.13 -10.97
CA ASN A 144 16.32 10.27 -10.69
C ASN A 144 16.81 9.50 -9.45
N ARG A 145 16.16 8.38 -9.12
CA ARG A 145 16.62 7.49 -8.04
C ARG A 145 17.25 6.23 -8.60
N PHE A 146 18.24 5.73 -7.88
CA PHE A 146 18.92 4.50 -8.20
C PHE A 146 18.48 3.37 -7.26
N TRP A 147 18.69 2.15 -7.70
CA TRP A 147 18.52 0.99 -6.85
C TRP A 147 19.47 1.09 -5.64
N GLY A 148 18.91 0.97 -4.45
CA GLY A 148 19.66 1.12 -3.20
C GLY A 148 19.56 2.51 -2.56
N ASP A 149 18.92 3.49 -3.19
CA ASP A 149 18.57 4.74 -2.53
C ASP A 149 17.60 4.51 -1.38
N TRP A 150 17.64 5.38 -0.38
CA TRP A 150 16.86 5.25 0.84
C TRP A 150 15.35 5.40 0.55
N GLY A 151 14.54 4.53 1.20
CA GLY A 151 13.09 4.54 1.11
C GLY A 151 12.52 3.33 0.37
N PHE A 152 11.23 3.36 0.14
CA PHE A 152 10.53 2.31 -0.62
C PHE A 152 10.83 2.46 -2.11
N ILE A 153 11.30 1.40 -2.75
CA ILE A 153 11.76 1.43 -4.14
C ILE A 153 10.83 0.62 -5.05
N HIS A 154 10.30 -0.50 -4.58
CA HIS A 154 9.48 -1.40 -5.38
C HIS A 154 8.49 -2.18 -4.53
N LEU A 155 7.48 -2.72 -5.17
CA LEU A 155 6.59 -3.75 -4.65
C LEU A 155 6.87 -5.06 -5.37
N CYS A 156 6.92 -6.15 -4.61
CA CYS A 156 7.01 -7.50 -5.16
C CYS A 156 5.64 -8.17 -5.05
N PHE A 157 5.26 -8.86 -6.11
CA PHE A 157 4.07 -9.69 -6.16
C PHE A 157 4.48 -11.14 -6.39
N ASP A 158 3.93 -12.04 -5.59
CA ASP A 158 4.07 -13.47 -5.81
C ASP A 158 3.10 -13.90 -6.91
N VAL A 159 3.61 -14.49 -7.98
CA VAL A 159 2.82 -14.83 -9.16
C VAL A 159 3.05 -16.27 -9.61
N GLN A 160 2.02 -16.88 -10.16
CA GLN A 160 2.10 -18.15 -10.87
C GLN A 160 1.89 -17.92 -12.36
N GLY A 161 2.69 -18.58 -13.21
CA GLY A 161 2.58 -18.44 -14.66
C GLY A 161 3.19 -17.13 -15.18
N MET A 162 4.47 -16.91 -14.90
CA MET A 162 5.18 -15.67 -15.27
C MET A 162 5.05 -15.34 -16.77
N ASN A 163 5.15 -16.35 -17.66
CA ASN A 163 5.03 -16.14 -19.11
C ASN A 163 3.63 -15.61 -19.49
N ALA A 164 2.57 -16.19 -18.92
CA ALA A 164 1.21 -15.70 -19.17
C ALA A 164 1.00 -14.28 -18.62
N LEU A 165 1.61 -13.94 -17.49
CA LEU A 165 1.59 -12.57 -16.98
C LEU A 165 2.35 -11.61 -17.89
N LYS A 166 3.50 -12.03 -18.44
CA LYS A 166 4.30 -11.24 -19.38
C LYS A 166 3.50 -10.90 -20.65
N GLU A 167 2.81 -11.88 -21.23
CA GLU A 167 1.92 -11.69 -22.38
C GLU A 167 0.79 -10.70 -22.04
N ARG A 168 0.09 -10.89 -20.94
CA ARG A 168 -0.96 -9.96 -20.47
C ARG A 168 -0.44 -8.55 -20.25
N CYS A 169 0.74 -8.40 -19.67
CA CYS A 169 1.37 -7.09 -19.48
C CYS A 169 1.65 -6.40 -20.82
N ALA A 170 2.15 -7.15 -21.81
CA ALA A 170 2.39 -6.60 -23.14
C ALA A 170 1.09 -6.16 -23.82
N GLU A 171 0.05 -6.98 -23.80
CA GLU A 171 -1.28 -6.66 -24.34
C GLU A 171 -1.91 -5.45 -23.64
N PHE A 172 -1.67 -5.31 -22.34
CA PHE A 172 -2.16 -4.19 -21.54
C PHE A 172 -1.39 -2.87 -21.80
N GLY A 173 -0.25 -2.95 -22.51
CA GLY A 173 0.63 -1.81 -22.75
C GLY A 173 1.57 -1.51 -21.57
N ALA A 174 1.78 -2.47 -20.68
CA ALA A 174 2.67 -2.41 -19.52
C ALA A 174 3.73 -3.53 -19.60
N ALA A 175 4.41 -3.65 -20.72
CA ALA A 175 5.42 -4.68 -20.95
C ALA A 175 6.52 -4.67 -19.87
N PHE A 176 7.10 -5.82 -19.61
CA PHE A 176 8.24 -5.94 -18.69
C PHE A 176 9.40 -5.08 -19.17
N THR A 177 9.96 -4.30 -18.28
CA THR A 177 11.15 -3.47 -18.57
C THR A 177 12.45 -4.24 -18.38
N VAL A 178 12.43 -5.31 -17.58
CA VAL A 178 13.54 -6.23 -17.37
C VAL A 178 12.99 -7.65 -17.48
N ASP A 179 13.69 -8.47 -18.24
CA ASP A 179 13.38 -9.88 -18.42
C ASP A 179 14.64 -10.70 -18.12
N SER A 180 14.55 -11.59 -17.15
CA SER A 180 15.68 -12.42 -16.71
C SER A 180 15.65 -13.84 -17.28
N ASP A 181 14.80 -14.12 -18.27
CA ASP A 181 14.80 -15.38 -19.00
C ASP A 181 16.07 -15.48 -19.86
N ASN A 182 17.09 -16.11 -19.31
CA ASN A 182 18.27 -16.64 -20.01
C ASN A 182 18.37 -18.14 -19.79
#